data_4dfdfa19a437e89dd3a9efc54c0d20c4
#
_entry.id   4dfdfa19a437e89dd3a9efc54c0d20c4
#
_cell.length_a   1.000
_cell.length_b   1.000
_cell.length_c   1.000
_cell.angle_alpha   90.00
_cell.angle_beta   90.00
_cell.angle_gamma   90.00
#
_symmetry.space_group_name_H-M   'P 1'
#
loop_
_entity.id
_entity.type
_entity.pdbx_description
1 polymer ?
#
loop_
_entity_poly.entity_id
_entity_poly.type
_entity_poly.pdbx_seq_one_letter_code
_entity_poly.pdbx_strand_id
1 'polypeptide(L)'
;MTYVRAFEHTSQVLEHNPMGDPHVRQVHVYLPPDYSERRKEPYPVVFMLAGWGGRGATYLADAGAFAQGLPQRLDRMIAARELPPCIVVFPDGSTRLGASQYVNSIANGNHMDYLCDELVDWVDERFHTHKSRDYRGIIGHSSGGFGALVCAMMRSDRFGALTSSAGDSWYEFLYTHTIPQTLEALRAAGGVKSFVDQFLASPNPMGLLGGRAIVAMLNLSMASCFTPNLEVPVIKGDLWFDLETGELIDEHWKRLLAWDPLRMVDRHVSDLRSLRFIQLESGSEDEYGLHLGHRQIAKKLQRHGIPLHIDEYPGKHSGHHHRMPLRIARMVKHLVES
;
A
#
# COMPACT_ATOMS: atom_id res chain seq x y z
N MET A 1 -6.32 -16.61 23.02
CA MET A 1 -7.34 -15.85 22.22
C MET A 1 -6.58 -14.84 21.37
N THR A 2 -6.86 -14.80 20.09
CA THR A 2 -6.25 -13.80 19.18
C THR A 2 -6.75 -12.41 19.52
N TYR A 3 -5.87 -11.47 19.77
CA TYR A 3 -6.24 -10.11 20.12
C TYR A 3 -6.04 -9.17 18.93
N VAL A 4 -7.14 -8.84 18.25
CA VAL A 4 -7.20 -7.68 17.35
C VAL A 4 -8.08 -6.63 18.01
N ARG A 5 -7.56 -5.41 18.16
CA ARG A 5 -8.31 -4.27 18.68
C ARG A 5 -8.57 -3.28 17.55
N ALA A 6 -9.78 -2.78 17.47
CA ALA A 6 -10.18 -1.70 16.57
C ALA A 6 -10.20 -0.37 17.34
N PHE A 7 -9.65 0.66 16.73
CA PHE A 7 -9.62 2.01 17.29
C PHE A 7 -10.09 3.01 16.24
N GLU A 8 -10.67 4.09 16.69
CA GLU A 8 -10.87 5.29 15.90
C GLU A 8 -9.70 6.24 16.13
N HIS A 9 -9.09 6.69 15.04
CA HIS A 9 -8.06 7.72 15.05
C HIS A 9 -8.58 8.93 14.28
N THR A 10 -8.63 10.08 14.96
CA THR A 10 -8.99 11.36 14.34
C THR A 10 -7.71 11.99 13.81
N SER A 11 -7.53 11.96 12.48
CA SER A 11 -6.36 12.54 11.82
C SER A 11 -6.56 14.03 11.62
N GLN A 12 -5.56 14.81 12.02
CA GLN A 12 -5.53 16.27 11.79
C GLN A 12 -5.09 16.59 10.36
N VAL A 13 -4.14 15.82 9.82
CA VAL A 13 -3.57 16.07 8.48
C VAL A 13 -4.49 15.61 7.34
N LEU A 14 -5.54 14.83 7.65
CA LEU A 14 -6.57 14.44 6.68
C LEU A 14 -7.84 15.30 6.80
N GLU A 15 -7.94 16.14 7.81
CA GLU A 15 -9.08 17.03 7.98
C GLU A 15 -9.17 18.03 6.79
N HIS A 16 -10.38 18.33 6.37
CA HIS A 16 -10.67 19.28 5.28
C HIS A 16 -10.07 18.93 3.90
N ASN A 17 -9.77 17.63 3.63
CA ASN A 17 -9.31 17.25 2.30
C ASN A 17 -10.40 17.55 1.24
N PRO A 18 -10.02 18.08 0.05
CA PRO A 18 -10.99 18.52 -0.96
C PRO A 18 -11.86 17.41 -1.56
N MET A 19 -11.46 16.14 -1.45
CA MET A 19 -12.28 15.00 -1.87
C MET A 19 -13.41 14.69 -0.90
N GLY A 20 -13.37 15.23 0.33
CA GLY A 20 -14.38 15.00 1.37
C GLY A 20 -14.30 13.59 1.97
N ASP A 21 -13.14 12.96 1.91
CA ASP A 21 -12.92 11.66 2.57
C ASP A 21 -12.90 11.83 4.09
N PRO A 22 -13.38 10.83 4.86
CA PRO A 22 -13.35 10.89 6.31
C PRO A 22 -11.95 11.12 6.86
N HIS A 23 -11.79 11.99 7.85
CA HIS A 23 -10.55 12.14 8.61
C HIS A 23 -10.53 11.29 9.90
N VAL A 24 -11.69 10.79 10.34
CA VAL A 24 -11.77 9.77 11.38
C VAL A 24 -11.59 8.40 10.74
N ARG A 25 -10.49 7.72 11.09
CA ARG A 25 -10.05 6.48 10.46
C ARG A 25 -10.09 5.31 11.42
N GLN A 26 -10.50 4.14 10.91
CA GLN A 26 -10.41 2.89 11.66
C GLN A 26 -8.98 2.34 11.58
N VAL A 27 -8.37 2.12 12.74
CA VAL A 27 -7.04 1.48 12.85
C VAL A 27 -7.19 0.19 13.62
N HIS A 28 -6.81 -0.91 12.99
CA HIS A 28 -6.81 -2.21 13.66
C HIS A 28 -5.39 -2.57 14.10
N VAL A 29 -5.26 -3.11 15.29
CA VAL A 29 -3.97 -3.50 15.85
C VAL A 29 -4.04 -4.93 16.34
N TYR A 30 -3.23 -5.81 15.74
CA TYR A 30 -2.98 -7.15 16.25
C TYR A 30 -1.92 -7.07 17.35
N LEU A 31 -2.23 -7.65 18.49
CA LEU A 31 -1.31 -7.84 19.60
C LEU A 31 -0.97 -9.33 19.72
N PRO A 32 0.31 -9.69 19.91
CA PRO A 32 0.72 -11.09 20.03
C PRO A 32 0.10 -11.77 21.26
N PRO A 33 -0.01 -13.11 21.30
CA PRO A 33 -0.37 -13.83 22.50
C PRO A 33 0.47 -13.38 23.68
N ASP A 34 -0.14 -13.25 24.84
CA ASP A 34 0.51 -12.81 26.08
C ASP A 34 1.13 -11.41 26.00
N TYR A 35 0.59 -10.53 25.13
CA TYR A 35 1.00 -9.13 25.09
C TYR A 35 0.97 -8.51 26.49
N SER A 36 2.07 -7.86 26.89
CA SER A 36 2.20 -7.19 28.16
C SER A 36 3.03 -5.92 28.05
N GLU A 37 2.55 -4.84 28.61
CA GLU A 37 3.28 -3.57 28.74
C GLU A 37 4.44 -3.67 29.76
N ARG A 38 4.45 -4.73 30.58
CA ARG A 38 5.51 -5.00 31.58
C ARG A 38 6.59 -5.93 31.05
N ARG A 39 6.51 -6.34 29.78
CA ARG A 39 7.57 -7.15 29.16
C ARG A 39 8.89 -6.37 29.18
N LYS A 40 10.01 -7.07 29.50
CA LYS A 40 11.34 -6.44 29.54
C LYS A 40 11.73 -5.83 28.18
N GLU A 41 11.58 -6.60 27.12
CA GLU A 41 11.92 -6.17 25.76
C GLU A 41 10.65 -5.67 25.06
N PRO A 42 10.62 -4.44 24.56
CA PRO A 42 9.50 -3.93 23.78
C PRO A 42 9.23 -4.76 22.51
N TYR A 43 8.12 -4.51 21.85
CA TYR A 43 7.75 -5.24 20.64
C TYR A 43 8.18 -4.50 19.38
N PRO A 44 8.72 -5.20 18.37
CA PRO A 44 8.82 -4.66 17.02
C PRO A 44 7.42 -4.47 16.44
N VAL A 45 7.30 -3.52 15.52
CA VAL A 45 6.01 -3.13 14.92
C VAL A 45 6.07 -3.26 13.40
N VAL A 46 5.01 -3.82 12.80
CA VAL A 46 4.84 -3.91 11.35
C VAL A 46 3.58 -3.15 10.95
N PHE A 47 3.71 -2.16 10.08
CA PHE A 47 2.59 -1.47 9.44
C PHE A 47 2.23 -2.20 8.14
N MET A 48 1.00 -2.70 8.06
CA MET A 48 0.53 -3.51 6.94
C MET A 48 -0.48 -2.75 6.09
N LEU A 49 -0.06 -2.35 4.91
CA LEU A 49 -0.78 -1.46 4.00
C LEU A 49 -1.68 -2.23 3.04
N ALA A 50 -2.95 -1.83 2.95
CA ALA A 50 -3.90 -2.41 2.01
C ALA A 50 -3.64 -1.93 0.57
N GLY A 51 -3.98 -2.78 -0.41
CA GLY A 51 -4.01 -2.41 -1.83
C GLY A 51 -5.21 -1.53 -2.18
N TRP A 52 -5.29 -1.09 -3.44
CA TRP A 52 -6.40 -0.30 -3.94
C TRP A 52 -7.75 -1.00 -3.71
N GLY A 53 -8.75 -0.24 -3.28
CA GLY A 53 -10.08 -0.76 -2.93
C GLY A 53 -10.15 -1.49 -1.59
N GLY A 54 -9.01 -1.72 -0.93
CA GLY A 54 -8.92 -2.37 0.38
C GLY A 54 -8.81 -1.38 1.54
N ARG A 55 -9.07 -1.90 2.74
CA ARG A 55 -8.84 -1.24 4.03
C ARG A 55 -8.01 -2.15 4.92
N GLY A 56 -7.45 -1.63 6.01
CA GLY A 56 -6.72 -2.45 6.97
C GLY A 56 -7.51 -3.68 7.45
N ALA A 57 -8.82 -3.52 7.66
CA ALA A 57 -9.73 -4.61 8.03
C ALA A 57 -9.81 -5.76 6.99
N THR A 58 -9.47 -5.51 5.73
CA THR A 58 -9.48 -6.54 4.67
C THR A 58 -8.59 -7.73 5.01
N TYR A 59 -7.48 -7.51 5.70
CA TYR A 59 -6.57 -8.58 6.14
C TYR A 59 -7.08 -9.38 7.34
N LEU A 60 -8.13 -8.90 7.99
CA LEU A 60 -8.73 -9.48 9.19
C LEU A 60 -10.02 -10.25 8.90
N ALA A 61 -10.42 -10.30 7.63
CA ALA A 61 -11.61 -11.02 7.19
C ALA A 61 -11.51 -12.51 7.55
N ASP A 62 -12.66 -13.10 7.85
CA ASP A 62 -12.78 -14.55 8.06
C ASP A 62 -12.31 -15.29 6.81
N ALA A 63 -11.40 -16.23 7.00
CA ALA A 63 -10.86 -17.05 5.93
C ALA A 63 -11.75 -18.26 5.58
N GLY A 64 -12.90 -18.41 6.25
CA GLY A 64 -13.83 -19.50 6.07
C GLY A 64 -13.46 -20.79 6.81
N ALA A 65 -14.27 -21.82 6.64
CA ALA A 65 -14.18 -23.06 7.42
C ALA A 65 -12.88 -23.88 7.23
N PHE A 66 -12.20 -23.67 6.13
CA PHE A 66 -11.03 -24.49 5.73
C PHE A 66 -9.68 -23.75 5.84
N ALA A 67 -9.69 -22.51 6.31
CA ALA A 67 -8.47 -21.72 6.41
C ALA A 67 -8.45 -20.88 7.70
N GLN A 68 -7.25 -20.59 8.18
CA GLN A 68 -7.06 -19.66 9.29
C GLN A 68 -6.85 -18.24 8.74
N GLY A 69 -7.49 -17.26 9.36
CA GLY A 69 -7.23 -15.85 9.11
C GLY A 69 -5.79 -15.45 9.47
N LEU A 70 -5.37 -14.27 9.03
CA LEU A 70 -4.01 -13.77 9.31
C LEU A 70 -3.67 -13.77 10.80
N PRO A 71 -4.52 -13.24 11.71
CA PRO A 71 -4.20 -13.19 13.13
C PRO A 71 -3.95 -14.58 13.74
N GLN A 72 -4.80 -15.56 13.45
CA GLN A 72 -4.64 -16.94 13.96
C GLN A 72 -3.36 -17.61 13.45
N ARG A 73 -2.96 -17.29 12.23
CA ARG A 73 -1.70 -17.80 11.66
C ARG A 73 -0.49 -17.16 12.32
N LEU A 74 -0.54 -15.86 12.64
CA LEU A 74 0.51 -15.19 13.41
C LEU A 74 0.64 -15.80 14.82
N ASP A 75 -0.48 -16.03 15.52
CA ASP A 75 -0.49 -16.70 16.83
C ASP A 75 0.19 -18.06 16.77
N ARG A 76 -0.16 -18.87 15.77
CA ARG A 76 0.43 -20.20 15.58
C ARG A 76 1.94 -20.11 15.34
N MET A 77 2.38 -19.19 14.49
CA MET A 77 3.80 -19.02 14.16
C MET A 77 4.61 -18.51 15.37
N ILE A 78 4.01 -17.66 16.21
CA ILE A 78 4.63 -17.22 17.46
C ILE A 78 4.76 -18.40 18.43
N ALA A 79 3.69 -19.19 18.59
CA ALA A 79 3.71 -20.37 19.44
C ALA A 79 4.73 -21.43 18.97
N ALA A 80 4.92 -21.56 17.65
CA ALA A 80 5.92 -22.43 17.03
C ALA A 80 7.35 -21.83 17.02
N ARG A 81 7.56 -20.61 17.53
CA ARG A 81 8.83 -19.84 17.47
C ARG A 81 9.32 -19.58 16.03
N GLU A 82 8.43 -19.59 15.06
CA GLU A 82 8.71 -19.25 13.68
C GLU A 82 8.66 -17.73 13.42
N LEU A 83 7.93 -17.00 14.27
CA LEU A 83 7.80 -15.54 14.29
C LEU A 83 8.08 -15.02 15.70
N PRO A 84 9.01 -14.08 15.89
CA PRO A 84 9.14 -13.36 17.16
C PRO A 84 7.86 -12.58 17.48
N PRO A 85 7.44 -12.47 18.76
CA PRO A 85 6.26 -11.68 19.12
C PRO A 85 6.38 -10.24 18.62
N CYS A 86 5.38 -9.78 17.86
CA CYS A 86 5.34 -8.45 17.24
C CYS A 86 3.93 -7.87 17.25
N ILE A 87 3.84 -6.56 17.12
CA ILE A 87 2.59 -5.82 16.91
C ILE A 87 2.41 -5.63 15.40
N VAL A 88 1.19 -5.84 14.88
CA VAL A 88 0.89 -5.52 13.47
C VAL A 88 -0.24 -4.48 13.44
N VAL A 89 0.02 -3.37 12.78
CA VAL A 89 -0.90 -2.25 12.61
C VAL A 89 -1.48 -2.27 11.22
N PHE A 90 -2.79 -2.15 11.10
CA PHE A 90 -3.54 -2.14 9.84
C PHE A 90 -4.22 -0.78 9.67
N PRO A 91 -3.54 0.19 9.06
CA PRO A 91 -4.10 1.53 8.84
C PRO A 91 -5.17 1.51 7.74
N ASP A 92 -6.10 2.45 7.82
CA ASP A 92 -7.04 2.73 6.74
C ASP A 92 -6.54 3.90 5.89
N GLY A 93 -5.98 3.60 4.73
CA GLY A 93 -5.55 4.57 3.70
C GLY A 93 -6.54 4.67 2.54
N SER A 94 -7.78 4.20 2.69
CA SER A 94 -8.78 4.25 1.62
C SER A 94 -9.27 5.66 1.35
N THR A 95 -9.69 5.91 0.10
CA THR A 95 -10.39 7.12 -0.33
C THR A 95 -11.69 6.73 -1.05
N ARG A 96 -12.55 7.69 -1.34
CA ARG A 96 -13.77 7.42 -2.13
C ARG A 96 -13.47 6.88 -3.54
N LEU A 97 -12.27 7.12 -4.08
CA LEU A 97 -11.82 6.57 -5.37
C LEU A 97 -11.02 5.26 -5.22
N GLY A 98 -10.87 4.74 -3.99
CA GLY A 98 -10.28 3.44 -3.72
C GLY A 98 -9.04 3.46 -2.83
N ALA A 99 -8.03 4.28 -3.12
CA ALA A 99 -6.81 4.37 -2.32
C ALA A 99 -6.15 5.75 -2.41
N SER A 100 -5.40 6.12 -1.37
CA SER A 100 -4.57 7.33 -1.29
C SER A 100 -3.16 7.12 -1.86
N GLN A 101 -2.81 5.90 -2.24
CA GLN A 101 -1.43 5.49 -2.54
C GLN A 101 -0.44 5.80 -1.40
N TYR A 102 -0.95 6.14 -0.21
CA TYR A 102 -0.14 6.52 0.97
C TYR A 102 0.80 7.70 0.69
N VAL A 103 0.41 8.60 -0.22
CA VAL A 103 1.16 9.83 -0.55
C VAL A 103 0.39 11.07 -0.09
N ASN A 104 1.10 12.17 0.09
CA ASN A 104 0.47 13.47 0.30
C ASN A 104 -0.06 14.01 -1.03
N SER A 105 -1.33 14.40 -1.05
CA SER A 105 -1.99 14.97 -2.22
C SER A 105 -2.90 16.12 -1.80
N ILE A 106 -2.81 17.24 -2.50
CA ILE A 106 -3.72 18.37 -2.27
C ILE A 106 -5.18 18.02 -2.54
N ALA A 107 -5.47 16.94 -3.25
CA ALA A 107 -6.82 16.44 -3.48
C ALA A 107 -7.32 15.54 -2.33
N ASN A 108 -6.52 14.52 -1.97
CA ASN A 108 -6.92 13.44 -1.06
C ASN A 108 -6.54 13.70 0.41
N GLY A 109 -5.68 14.69 0.68
CA GLY A 109 -5.08 14.93 1.99
C GLY A 109 -3.69 14.29 2.16
N ASN A 110 -3.07 14.52 3.31
CA ASN A 110 -1.67 14.18 3.57
C ASN A 110 -1.53 12.76 4.14
N HIS A 111 -1.79 11.75 3.32
CA HIS A 111 -1.82 10.35 3.76
C HIS A 111 -0.44 9.78 4.15
N MET A 112 0.66 10.31 3.62
CA MET A 112 2.00 9.94 4.07
C MET A 112 2.27 10.45 5.49
N ASP A 113 1.90 11.70 5.78
CA ASP A 113 2.05 12.28 7.11
C ASP A 113 1.12 11.59 8.12
N TYR A 114 -0.13 11.29 7.72
CA TYR A 114 -1.04 10.47 8.52
C TYR A 114 -0.40 9.12 8.91
N LEU A 115 0.17 8.39 7.95
CA LEU A 115 0.77 7.08 8.19
C LEU A 115 2.07 7.18 8.98
N CYS A 116 2.99 8.05 8.53
CA CYS A 116 4.38 8.06 8.99
C CYS A 116 4.58 8.88 10.26
N ASP A 117 3.76 9.89 10.50
CA ASP A 117 3.85 10.74 11.68
C ASP A 117 2.72 10.43 12.66
N GLU A 118 1.47 10.74 12.32
CA GLU A 118 0.37 10.59 13.29
C GLU A 118 0.20 9.16 13.78
N LEU A 119 0.15 8.16 12.88
CA LEU A 119 -0.07 6.77 13.30
C LEU A 119 1.15 6.13 13.95
N VAL A 120 2.36 6.46 13.48
CA VAL A 120 3.58 5.95 14.13
C VAL A 120 3.65 6.43 15.57
N ASP A 121 3.49 7.74 15.80
CA ASP A 121 3.55 8.33 17.12
C ASP A 121 2.38 7.83 18.01
N TRP A 122 1.17 7.74 17.45
CA TRP A 122 -0.01 7.21 18.13
C TRP A 122 0.17 5.75 18.60
N VAL A 123 0.83 4.91 17.79
CA VAL A 123 1.14 3.50 18.14
C VAL A 123 2.19 3.45 19.25
N ASP A 124 3.25 4.26 19.14
CA ASP A 124 4.33 4.30 20.11
C ASP A 124 3.90 4.85 21.48
N GLU A 125 2.87 5.68 21.51
CA GLU A 125 2.28 6.17 22.77
C GLU A 125 1.38 5.14 23.47
N ARG A 126 0.68 4.29 22.70
CA ARG A 126 -0.37 3.38 23.20
C ARG A 126 0.10 1.96 23.48
N PHE A 127 1.20 1.57 22.85
CA PHE A 127 1.67 0.19 22.96
C PHE A 127 3.15 0.14 23.38
N HIS A 128 3.54 -0.97 23.97
CA HIS A 128 4.92 -1.18 24.42
C HIS A 128 5.84 -1.52 23.24
N THR A 129 6.19 -0.51 22.45
CA THR A 129 7.05 -0.59 21.26
C THR A 129 8.47 -0.14 21.56
N HIS A 130 9.43 -0.50 20.71
CA HIS A 130 10.81 0.00 20.79
C HIS A 130 10.95 1.50 20.52
N LYS A 131 9.93 2.16 19.97
CA LYS A 131 9.93 3.60 19.58
C LYS A 131 11.10 3.99 18.68
N SER A 132 11.57 3.06 17.88
CA SER A 132 12.72 3.23 16.99
C SER A 132 12.39 2.70 15.61
N ARG A 133 12.87 3.40 14.57
CA ARG A 133 12.77 2.95 13.19
C ARG A 133 13.38 1.55 12.98
N ASP A 134 14.42 1.23 13.72
CA ASP A 134 15.17 -0.02 13.55
C ASP A 134 14.36 -1.26 13.95
N TYR A 135 13.28 -1.07 14.69
CA TYR A 135 12.32 -2.10 15.07
C TYR A 135 10.94 -1.90 14.43
N ARG A 136 10.87 -1.04 13.40
CA ARG A 136 9.62 -0.76 12.69
C ARG A 136 9.74 -1.10 11.22
N GLY A 137 8.83 -1.95 10.75
CA GLY A 137 8.73 -2.34 9.35
C GLY A 137 7.47 -1.88 8.69
N ILE A 138 7.51 -1.76 7.38
CA ILE A 138 6.36 -1.43 6.53
C ILE A 138 6.22 -2.48 5.43
N ILE A 139 5.00 -2.98 5.24
CA ILE A 139 4.69 -4.05 4.30
C ILE A 139 3.36 -3.78 3.60
N GLY A 140 3.26 -4.13 2.35
CA GLY A 140 1.99 -4.04 1.63
C GLY A 140 1.97 -4.84 0.33
N HIS A 141 0.78 -4.90 -0.27
CA HIS A 141 0.54 -5.56 -1.55
C HIS A 141 -0.09 -4.57 -2.53
N SER A 142 0.28 -4.64 -3.83
CA SER A 142 -0.25 -3.76 -4.88
C SER A 142 -0.02 -2.27 -4.52
N SER A 143 -1.04 -1.42 -4.52
CA SER A 143 -0.94 -0.04 -4.01
C SER A 143 -0.37 0.06 -2.59
N GLY A 144 -0.61 -0.93 -1.72
CA GLY A 144 0.05 -1.01 -0.42
C GLY A 144 1.53 -1.34 -0.53
N GLY A 145 1.92 -2.15 -1.50
CA GLY A 145 3.32 -2.45 -1.84
C GLY A 145 4.05 -1.23 -2.39
N PHE A 146 3.38 -0.43 -3.22
CA PHE A 146 3.83 0.88 -3.64
C PHE A 146 4.02 1.81 -2.43
N GLY A 147 2.99 1.95 -1.58
CA GLY A 147 3.06 2.77 -0.38
C GLY A 147 4.23 2.39 0.53
N ALA A 148 4.48 1.07 0.70
CA ALA A 148 5.63 0.59 1.47
C ALA A 148 6.97 1.02 0.84
N LEU A 149 7.13 0.92 -0.49
CA LEU A 149 8.32 1.38 -1.21
C LEU A 149 8.54 2.89 -1.03
N VAL A 150 7.51 3.68 -1.29
CA VAL A 150 7.63 5.15 -1.30
C VAL A 150 7.82 5.70 0.11
N CYS A 151 7.09 5.19 1.10
CA CYS A 151 7.30 5.58 2.50
C CYS A 151 8.70 5.19 2.98
N ALA A 152 9.22 4.01 2.63
CA ALA A 152 10.57 3.62 3.01
C ALA A 152 11.66 4.50 2.34
N MET A 153 11.42 4.98 1.12
CA MET A 153 12.32 5.91 0.42
C MET A 153 12.25 7.32 1.02
N MET A 154 11.05 7.87 1.20
CA MET A 154 10.86 9.27 1.58
C MET A 154 10.87 9.50 3.09
N ARG A 155 10.59 8.47 3.87
CA ARG A 155 10.50 8.49 5.33
C ARG A 155 11.32 7.36 5.95
N SER A 156 12.55 7.23 5.48
CA SER A 156 13.54 6.29 6.03
C SER A 156 13.88 6.58 7.51
N ASP A 157 13.57 7.77 8.00
CA ASP A 157 13.61 8.15 9.41
C ASP A 157 12.56 7.41 10.28
N ARG A 158 11.48 6.88 9.67
CA ARG A 158 10.37 6.24 10.37
C ARG A 158 10.38 4.71 10.28
N PHE A 159 10.93 4.14 9.21
CA PHE A 159 10.93 2.70 8.96
C PHE A 159 12.35 2.17 8.70
N GLY A 160 12.70 1.07 9.35
CA GLY A 160 13.98 0.37 9.17
C GLY A 160 13.90 -0.86 8.27
N ALA A 161 12.70 -1.32 7.91
CA ALA A 161 12.50 -2.49 7.07
C ALA A 161 11.33 -2.31 6.10
N LEU A 162 11.46 -2.88 4.91
CA LEU A 162 10.51 -2.78 3.81
C LEU A 162 10.22 -4.16 3.20
N THR A 163 8.93 -4.46 2.99
CA THR A 163 8.50 -5.55 2.09
C THR A 163 7.45 -5.02 1.13
N SER A 164 7.76 -5.04 -0.17
CA SER A 164 6.80 -4.74 -1.23
C SER A 164 6.40 -6.03 -1.95
N SER A 165 5.12 -6.33 -1.92
CA SER A 165 4.54 -7.44 -2.66
C SER A 165 3.76 -6.90 -3.85
N ALA A 166 4.19 -7.23 -5.08
CA ALA A 166 3.59 -6.74 -6.31
C ALA A 166 3.24 -5.24 -6.23
N GLY A 167 4.17 -4.41 -5.72
CA GLY A 167 3.99 -2.97 -5.60
C GLY A 167 4.03 -2.29 -6.96
N ASP A 168 3.12 -1.32 -7.14
CA ASP A 168 3.00 -0.58 -8.40
C ASP A 168 4.36 0.03 -8.78
N SER A 169 4.83 -0.28 -9.97
CA SER A 169 6.13 0.13 -10.50
C SER A 169 6.17 -0.08 -12.01
N TRP A 170 7.16 0.52 -12.70
CA TRP A 170 7.27 0.50 -14.15
C TRP A 170 6.03 1.11 -14.81
N TYR A 171 5.77 2.38 -14.50
CA TYR A 171 4.56 3.11 -14.88
C TYR A 171 4.39 3.25 -16.38
N GLU A 172 5.48 3.25 -17.17
CA GLU A 172 5.42 3.23 -18.61
C GLU A 172 4.64 2.02 -19.16
N PHE A 173 4.73 0.88 -18.50
CA PHE A 173 3.91 -0.27 -18.85
C PHE A 173 2.56 -0.23 -18.10
N LEU A 174 2.58 -0.11 -16.78
CA LEU A 174 1.41 -0.25 -15.92
C LEU A 174 0.25 0.68 -16.34
N TYR A 175 0.54 1.93 -16.65
CA TYR A 175 -0.50 2.94 -16.89
C TYR A 175 -0.73 3.25 -18.37
N THR A 176 0.07 2.76 -19.31
CA THR A 176 -0.24 2.96 -20.73
C THR A 176 -1.16 1.88 -21.29
N HIS A 177 -0.92 0.60 -20.94
CA HIS A 177 -1.76 -0.47 -21.46
C HIS A 177 -3.20 -0.47 -20.90
N THR A 178 -3.45 0.27 -19.83
CA THR A 178 -4.78 0.42 -19.21
C THR A 178 -5.62 1.54 -19.84
N ILE A 179 -5.03 2.42 -20.66
CA ILE A 179 -5.71 3.55 -21.30
C ILE A 179 -6.91 3.10 -22.15
N PRO A 180 -6.78 2.13 -23.07
CA PRO A 180 -7.91 1.74 -23.93
C PRO A 180 -9.12 1.25 -23.12
N GLN A 181 -8.89 0.43 -22.09
CA GLN A 181 -9.95 -0.08 -21.23
C GLN A 181 -10.64 1.04 -20.43
N THR A 182 -9.85 2.04 -20.00
CA THR A 182 -10.37 3.22 -19.30
C THR A 182 -11.27 4.04 -20.20
N LEU A 183 -10.82 4.35 -21.41
CA LEU A 183 -11.60 5.11 -22.40
C LEU A 183 -12.91 4.41 -22.74
N GLU A 184 -12.88 3.09 -22.95
CA GLU A 184 -14.09 2.30 -23.20
C GLU A 184 -15.08 2.37 -22.04
N ALA A 185 -14.59 2.22 -20.79
CA ALA A 185 -15.44 2.28 -19.61
C ALA A 185 -16.06 3.66 -19.40
N LEU A 186 -15.27 4.73 -19.55
CA LEU A 186 -15.77 6.09 -19.42
C LEU A 186 -16.77 6.45 -20.50
N ARG A 187 -16.53 6.04 -21.75
CA ARG A 187 -17.48 6.24 -22.87
C ARG A 187 -18.78 5.50 -22.63
N ALA A 188 -18.71 4.23 -22.22
CA ALA A 188 -19.89 3.41 -21.94
C ALA A 188 -20.78 4.00 -20.84
N ALA A 189 -20.15 4.67 -19.88
CA ALA A 189 -20.87 5.32 -18.77
C ALA A 189 -21.36 6.74 -19.07
N GLY A 190 -20.95 7.36 -20.18
CA GLY A 190 -21.30 8.74 -20.52
C GLY A 190 -20.38 9.80 -19.89
N GLY A 191 -19.11 9.46 -19.63
CA GLY A 191 -18.07 10.35 -19.13
C GLY A 191 -17.68 10.12 -17.67
N VAL A 192 -16.66 10.84 -17.21
CA VAL A 192 -16.01 10.64 -15.90
C VAL A 192 -17.01 10.76 -14.75
N LYS A 193 -17.82 11.82 -14.71
CA LYS A 193 -18.78 12.04 -13.62
C LYS A 193 -19.79 10.90 -13.54
N SER A 194 -20.41 10.58 -14.65
CA SER A 194 -21.43 9.53 -14.72
C SER A 194 -20.84 8.16 -14.35
N PHE A 195 -19.60 7.90 -14.81
CA PHE A 195 -18.87 6.67 -14.45
C PHE A 195 -18.64 6.56 -12.94
N VAL A 196 -18.12 7.60 -12.31
CA VAL A 196 -17.85 7.60 -10.86
C VAL A 196 -19.16 7.43 -10.08
N ASP A 197 -20.22 8.14 -10.44
CA ASP A 197 -21.52 8.02 -9.78
C ASP A 197 -22.08 6.59 -9.90
N GLN A 198 -22.04 5.98 -11.08
CA GLN A 198 -22.48 4.60 -11.30
C GLN A 198 -21.62 3.59 -10.52
N PHE A 199 -20.31 3.77 -10.49
CA PHE A 199 -19.39 2.90 -9.76
C PHE A 199 -19.68 2.92 -8.25
N LEU A 200 -19.80 4.11 -7.67
CA LEU A 200 -20.04 4.27 -6.24
C LEU A 200 -21.45 3.85 -5.82
N ALA A 201 -22.44 3.96 -6.69
CA ALA A 201 -23.82 3.52 -6.43
C ALA A 201 -24.03 2.02 -6.66
N SER A 202 -23.09 1.33 -7.32
CA SER A 202 -23.25 -0.09 -7.66
C SER A 202 -23.17 -0.98 -6.42
N PRO A 203 -24.06 -1.94 -6.26
CA PRO A 203 -23.94 -2.98 -5.23
C PRO A 203 -22.81 -3.97 -5.53
N ASN A 204 -22.32 -4.01 -6.77
CA ASN A 204 -21.17 -4.83 -7.21
C ASN A 204 -20.26 -4.02 -8.15
N PRO A 205 -19.54 -3.02 -7.63
CA PRO A 205 -18.68 -2.19 -8.46
C PRO A 205 -17.56 -2.98 -9.15
N MET A 206 -17.07 -4.05 -8.53
CA MET A 206 -16.01 -4.91 -9.07
C MET A 206 -16.46 -5.70 -10.31
N GLY A 207 -17.73 -5.94 -10.47
CA GLY A 207 -18.32 -6.64 -11.63
C GLY A 207 -18.81 -5.72 -12.75
N LEU A 208 -18.79 -4.41 -12.54
CA LEU A 208 -19.24 -3.46 -13.56
C LEU A 208 -18.42 -3.59 -14.84
N LEU A 209 -19.13 -3.52 -16.00
CA LEU A 209 -18.52 -3.57 -17.33
C LEU A 209 -17.57 -4.78 -17.52
N GLY A 210 -17.88 -5.91 -16.88
CA GLY A 210 -17.05 -7.12 -16.97
C GLY A 210 -15.66 -6.96 -16.33
N GLY A 211 -15.54 -6.14 -15.30
CA GLY A 211 -14.28 -5.86 -14.59
C GLY A 211 -13.48 -4.67 -15.13
N ARG A 212 -13.82 -4.14 -16.31
CA ARG A 212 -13.12 -2.96 -16.91
C ARG A 212 -13.28 -1.70 -16.06
N ALA A 213 -14.37 -1.60 -15.30
CA ALA A 213 -14.60 -0.48 -14.41
C ALA A 213 -13.54 -0.36 -13.30
N ILE A 214 -12.95 -1.49 -12.87
CA ILE A 214 -11.86 -1.49 -11.88
C ILE A 214 -10.65 -0.70 -12.39
N VAL A 215 -10.22 -1.00 -13.61
CA VAL A 215 -9.06 -0.36 -14.25
C VAL A 215 -9.32 1.13 -14.47
N ALA A 216 -10.51 1.48 -14.94
CA ALA A 216 -10.88 2.89 -15.11
C ALA A 216 -10.89 3.65 -13.78
N MET A 217 -11.52 3.10 -12.73
CA MET A 217 -11.55 3.75 -11.42
C MET A 217 -10.14 3.84 -10.81
N LEU A 218 -9.29 2.82 -11.01
CA LEU A 218 -7.90 2.86 -10.60
C LEU A 218 -7.18 4.07 -11.24
N ASN A 219 -7.27 4.24 -12.55
CA ASN A 219 -6.64 5.38 -13.25
C ASN A 219 -7.18 6.73 -12.74
N LEU A 220 -8.49 6.86 -12.50
CA LEU A 220 -9.07 8.08 -11.90
C LEU A 220 -8.53 8.33 -10.49
N SER A 221 -8.38 7.28 -9.69
CA SER A 221 -7.79 7.35 -8.35
C SER A 221 -6.32 7.79 -8.40
N MET A 222 -5.54 7.26 -9.34
CA MET A 222 -4.13 7.63 -9.51
C MET A 222 -3.97 9.10 -9.92
N ALA A 223 -4.89 9.63 -10.74
CA ALA A 223 -4.87 11.04 -11.11
C ALA A 223 -5.00 11.95 -9.89
N SER A 224 -5.91 11.66 -8.96
CA SER A 224 -6.05 12.45 -7.73
C SER A 224 -4.88 12.29 -6.76
N CYS A 225 -4.14 11.18 -6.81
CA CYS A 225 -2.96 10.95 -5.98
C CYS A 225 -1.70 11.63 -6.54
N PHE A 226 -1.43 11.45 -7.84
CA PHE A 226 -0.12 11.75 -8.43
C PHE A 226 -0.09 13.03 -9.28
N THR A 227 -1.24 13.42 -9.80
CA THR A 227 -1.41 14.61 -10.65
C THR A 227 -2.56 15.49 -10.16
N PRO A 228 -2.62 15.79 -8.82
CA PRO A 228 -3.78 16.48 -8.27
C PRO A 228 -3.96 17.87 -8.90
N ASN A 229 -5.24 18.18 -9.21
CA ASN A 229 -5.69 19.46 -9.74
C ASN A 229 -7.12 19.73 -9.24
N LEU A 230 -7.27 20.72 -8.35
CA LEU A 230 -8.54 21.01 -7.70
C LEU A 230 -9.60 21.57 -8.64
N GLU A 231 -9.19 22.13 -9.79
CA GLU A 231 -10.10 22.66 -10.81
C GLU A 231 -10.80 21.55 -11.59
N VAL A 232 -10.22 20.32 -11.63
CA VAL A 232 -10.86 19.18 -12.29
C VAL A 232 -12.00 18.67 -11.41
N PRO A 233 -13.24 18.67 -11.90
CA PRO A 233 -14.37 18.20 -11.12
C PRO A 233 -14.29 16.70 -10.87
N VAL A 234 -14.96 16.25 -9.79
CA VAL A 234 -15.14 14.84 -9.38
C VAL A 234 -13.87 14.17 -8.88
N ILE A 235 -12.82 14.03 -9.70
CA ILE A 235 -11.59 13.30 -9.37
C ILE A 235 -10.49 14.21 -8.84
N LYS A 236 -10.59 15.52 -9.04
CA LYS A 236 -9.59 16.52 -8.62
C LYS A 236 -8.16 16.14 -8.99
N GLY A 237 -7.98 15.68 -10.21
CA GLY A 237 -6.71 15.25 -10.76
C GLY A 237 -6.69 15.25 -12.29
N ASP A 238 -5.54 15.50 -12.87
CA ASP A 238 -5.31 15.51 -14.30
C ASP A 238 -5.03 14.09 -14.80
N LEU A 239 -5.80 13.60 -15.76
CA LEU A 239 -5.44 12.37 -16.46
C LEU A 239 -4.23 12.63 -17.36
N TRP A 240 -3.35 11.65 -17.47
CA TRP A 240 -2.13 11.72 -18.28
C TRP A 240 -2.33 11.37 -19.74
N PHE A 241 -3.57 11.23 -20.15
CA PHE A 241 -3.97 10.95 -21.54
C PHE A 241 -5.23 11.71 -21.91
N ASP A 242 -5.35 11.98 -23.18
CA ASP A 242 -6.53 12.61 -23.78
C ASP A 242 -7.70 11.62 -23.79
N LEU A 243 -8.90 12.07 -23.41
CA LEU A 243 -10.10 11.24 -23.28
C LEU A 243 -10.73 10.81 -24.62
N GLU A 244 -10.40 11.47 -25.72
CA GLU A 244 -10.91 11.16 -27.04
C GLU A 244 -9.95 10.23 -27.80
N THR A 245 -8.65 10.56 -27.78
CA THR A 245 -7.63 9.92 -28.60
C THR A 245 -6.78 8.90 -27.84
N GLY A 246 -6.67 9.02 -26.52
CA GLY A 246 -5.76 8.24 -25.70
C GLY A 246 -4.30 8.69 -25.80
N GLU A 247 -4.02 9.79 -26.49
CA GLU A 247 -2.69 10.37 -26.61
C GLU A 247 -2.18 10.84 -25.24
N LEU A 248 -0.89 10.57 -24.96
CA LEU A 248 -0.28 10.99 -23.69
C LEU A 248 -0.14 12.51 -23.64
N ILE A 249 -0.53 13.10 -22.53
CA ILE A 249 -0.33 14.51 -22.21
C ILE A 249 0.98 14.64 -21.44
N ASP A 250 2.02 15.09 -22.12
CA ASP A 250 3.41 15.08 -21.63
C ASP A 250 3.60 15.65 -20.24
N GLU A 251 2.96 16.78 -19.92
CA GLU A 251 3.09 17.42 -18.59
C GLU A 251 2.52 16.52 -17.48
N HIS A 252 1.32 16.00 -17.68
CA HIS A 252 0.66 15.14 -16.69
C HIS A 252 1.40 13.80 -16.59
N TRP A 253 1.85 13.24 -17.71
CA TRP A 253 2.63 12.01 -17.77
C TRP A 253 3.94 12.13 -16.99
N LYS A 254 4.67 13.23 -17.14
CA LYS A 254 5.90 13.48 -16.36
C LYS A 254 5.63 13.59 -14.87
N ARG A 255 4.53 14.23 -14.45
CA ARG A 255 4.11 14.32 -13.05
C ARG A 255 3.82 12.92 -12.48
N LEU A 256 3.08 12.09 -13.20
CA LEU A 256 2.81 10.71 -12.82
C LEU A 256 4.12 9.90 -12.68
N LEU A 257 4.98 9.94 -13.70
CA LEU A 257 6.26 9.21 -13.71
C LEU A 257 7.22 9.61 -12.60
N ALA A 258 7.07 10.81 -12.04
CA ALA A 258 7.89 11.23 -10.90
C ALA A 258 7.66 10.38 -9.65
N TRP A 259 6.50 9.73 -9.56
CA TRP A 259 6.12 8.83 -8.49
C TRP A 259 6.45 7.36 -8.75
N ASP A 260 6.94 7.01 -9.94
CA ASP A 260 7.32 5.62 -10.21
C ASP A 260 8.49 5.18 -9.32
N PRO A 261 8.31 4.17 -8.44
CA PRO A 261 9.38 3.65 -7.60
C PRO A 261 10.64 3.26 -8.38
N LEU A 262 10.47 2.73 -9.61
CA LEU A 262 11.58 2.40 -10.48
C LEU A 262 12.46 3.61 -10.82
N ARG A 263 11.87 4.80 -10.92
CA ARG A 263 12.58 6.08 -11.13
C ARG A 263 13.07 6.71 -9.84
N MET A 264 12.36 6.47 -8.73
CA MET A 264 12.69 7.02 -7.42
C MET A 264 13.95 6.40 -6.81
N VAL A 265 14.22 5.11 -7.05
CA VAL A 265 15.37 4.37 -6.48
C VAL A 265 16.67 5.16 -6.60
N ASP A 266 16.97 5.74 -7.77
CA ASP A 266 18.24 6.43 -8.02
C ASP A 266 18.38 7.75 -7.22
N ARG A 267 17.26 8.33 -6.79
CA ARG A 267 17.22 9.56 -5.97
C ARG A 267 17.24 9.27 -4.46
N HIS A 268 16.91 8.02 -4.07
CA HIS A 268 16.77 7.60 -2.68
C HIS A 268 17.75 6.49 -2.27
N VAL A 269 18.94 6.48 -2.90
CA VAL A 269 19.96 5.45 -2.64
C VAL A 269 20.43 5.47 -1.18
N SER A 270 20.61 6.65 -0.58
CA SER A 270 21.01 6.79 0.83
C SER A 270 19.95 6.24 1.78
N ASP A 271 18.69 6.57 1.52
CA ASP A 271 17.56 6.14 2.30
C ASP A 271 17.42 4.61 2.27
N LEU A 272 17.40 4.03 1.07
CA LEU A 272 17.31 2.59 0.86
C LEU A 272 18.50 1.83 1.46
N ARG A 273 19.72 2.39 1.39
CA ARG A 273 20.92 1.80 2.01
C ARG A 273 20.85 1.80 3.53
N SER A 274 20.12 2.73 4.12
CA SER A 274 19.94 2.83 5.57
C SER A 274 18.97 1.78 6.14
N LEU A 275 18.22 1.09 5.27
CA LEU A 275 17.28 0.07 5.71
C LEU A 275 18.03 -1.22 6.09
N ARG A 276 17.57 -1.85 7.16
CA ARG A 276 18.08 -3.12 7.66
C ARG A 276 17.61 -4.31 6.84
N PHE A 277 16.46 -4.16 6.17
CA PHE A 277 15.85 -5.23 5.39
C PHE A 277 15.03 -4.66 4.23
N ILE A 278 15.23 -5.20 3.03
CA ILE A 278 14.42 -4.94 1.84
C ILE A 278 14.00 -6.28 1.24
N GLN A 279 12.70 -6.45 1.03
CA GLN A 279 12.15 -7.57 0.28
C GLN A 279 11.21 -7.08 -0.82
N LEU A 280 11.42 -7.60 -2.03
CA LEU A 280 10.50 -7.47 -3.15
C LEU A 280 9.97 -8.86 -3.50
N GLU A 281 8.66 -9.03 -3.63
CA GLU A 281 8.12 -10.30 -4.10
C GLU A 281 6.89 -10.10 -4.99
N SER A 282 6.64 -11.05 -5.89
CA SER A 282 5.50 -11.02 -6.82
C SER A 282 5.18 -12.39 -7.38
N GLY A 283 3.96 -12.56 -7.87
CA GLY A 283 3.62 -13.70 -8.71
C GLY A 283 4.31 -13.59 -10.08
N SER A 284 4.87 -14.69 -10.58
CA SER A 284 5.57 -14.71 -11.87
C SER A 284 4.66 -14.53 -13.10
N GLU A 285 3.34 -14.61 -12.89
CA GLU A 285 2.29 -14.42 -13.88
C GLU A 285 1.40 -13.21 -13.57
N ASP A 286 1.95 -12.23 -12.82
CA ASP A 286 1.24 -10.99 -12.47
C ASP A 286 0.79 -10.27 -13.74
N GLU A 287 -0.51 -10.12 -13.93
CA GLU A 287 -1.14 -9.58 -15.13
C GLU A 287 -0.91 -8.09 -15.32
N TYR A 288 -0.49 -7.39 -14.28
CA TYR A 288 -0.09 -5.98 -14.33
C TYR A 288 1.40 -5.78 -14.64
N GLY A 289 2.16 -6.88 -14.80
CA GLY A 289 3.59 -6.83 -15.09
C GLY A 289 4.47 -6.40 -13.91
N LEU A 290 3.95 -6.39 -12.69
CA LEU A 290 4.66 -5.85 -11.52
C LEU A 290 5.89 -6.67 -11.12
N HIS A 291 5.90 -7.97 -11.41
CA HIS A 291 7.10 -8.81 -11.28
C HIS A 291 8.27 -8.28 -12.13
N LEU A 292 7.99 -7.77 -13.33
CA LEU A 292 9.02 -7.19 -14.20
C LEU A 292 9.52 -5.85 -13.67
N GLY A 293 8.61 -5.02 -13.12
CA GLY A 293 8.97 -3.79 -12.40
C GLY A 293 9.87 -4.08 -11.20
N HIS A 294 9.53 -5.07 -10.38
CA HIS A 294 10.34 -5.52 -9.24
C HIS A 294 11.72 -6.04 -9.65
N ARG A 295 11.84 -6.82 -10.74
CA ARG A 295 13.14 -7.23 -11.29
C ARG A 295 14.00 -6.03 -11.69
N GLN A 296 13.40 -5.00 -12.28
CA GLN A 296 14.11 -3.78 -12.67
C GLN A 296 14.57 -2.98 -11.44
N ILE A 297 13.70 -2.83 -10.41
CA ILE A 297 14.08 -2.21 -9.13
C ILE A 297 15.22 -3.00 -8.47
N ALA A 298 15.10 -4.31 -8.38
CA ALA A 298 16.14 -5.18 -7.81
C ALA A 298 17.49 -5.01 -8.51
N LYS A 299 17.49 -4.95 -9.84
CA LYS A 299 18.71 -4.71 -10.63
C LYS A 299 19.35 -3.35 -10.34
N LYS A 300 18.54 -2.29 -10.10
CA LYS A 300 19.04 -0.99 -9.69
C LYS A 300 19.64 -1.04 -8.28
N LEU A 301 18.93 -1.61 -7.31
CA LEU A 301 19.44 -1.76 -5.94
C LEU A 301 20.77 -2.52 -5.90
N GLN A 302 20.88 -3.62 -6.66
CA GLN A 302 22.12 -4.38 -6.79
C GLN A 302 23.28 -3.55 -7.38
N ARG A 303 23.02 -2.71 -8.39
CA ARG A 303 24.03 -1.80 -8.96
C ARG A 303 24.52 -0.78 -7.93
N HIS A 304 23.67 -0.36 -7.00
CA HIS A 304 24.02 0.52 -5.89
C HIS A 304 24.63 -0.22 -4.69
N GLY A 305 24.83 -1.54 -4.78
CA GLY A 305 25.36 -2.35 -3.68
C GLY A 305 24.43 -2.44 -2.47
N ILE A 306 23.11 -2.29 -2.68
CA ILE A 306 22.11 -2.37 -1.63
C ILE A 306 21.60 -3.83 -1.55
N PRO A 307 21.75 -4.51 -0.40
CA PRO A 307 21.28 -5.88 -0.23
C PRO A 307 19.75 -5.92 -0.23
N LEU A 308 19.18 -6.94 -0.87
CA LEU A 308 17.74 -7.18 -0.88
C LEU A 308 17.43 -8.67 -1.05
N HIS A 309 16.23 -9.04 -0.63
CA HIS A 309 15.61 -10.31 -0.99
C HIS A 309 14.63 -10.09 -2.13
N ILE A 310 14.74 -10.87 -3.20
CA ILE A 310 13.76 -10.92 -4.26
C ILE A 310 13.18 -12.33 -4.33
N ASP A 311 11.87 -12.46 -4.39
CA ASP A 311 11.16 -13.73 -4.41
C ASP A 311 10.05 -13.70 -5.48
N GLU A 312 10.08 -14.64 -6.42
CA GLU A 312 9.00 -14.84 -7.37
C GLU A 312 8.42 -16.22 -7.17
N TYR A 313 7.11 -16.31 -7.17
CA TYR A 313 6.38 -17.56 -6.99
C TYR A 313 5.37 -17.76 -8.11
N PRO A 314 5.03 -19.01 -8.48
CA PRO A 314 3.97 -19.27 -9.44
C PRO A 314 2.65 -18.65 -8.99
N GLY A 315 2.07 -17.80 -9.83
CA GLY A 315 0.80 -17.14 -9.54
C GLY A 315 0.66 -15.76 -10.16
N LYS A 316 -0.56 -15.25 -10.06
CA LYS A 316 -1.00 -13.97 -10.59
C LYS A 316 -0.87 -12.86 -9.55
N HIS A 317 -1.50 -11.70 -9.82
CA HIS A 317 -1.51 -10.57 -8.90
C HIS A 317 -2.18 -10.89 -7.56
N SER A 318 -3.27 -11.63 -7.58
CA SER A 318 -4.12 -11.91 -6.40
C SER A 318 -4.03 -13.37 -5.94
N GLY A 319 -4.64 -13.69 -4.78
CA GLY A 319 -4.74 -15.07 -4.26
C GLY A 319 -3.62 -15.48 -3.31
N HIS A 320 -2.73 -14.58 -2.93
CA HIS A 320 -1.50 -14.88 -2.17
C HIS A 320 -1.52 -14.45 -0.71
N HIS A 321 -2.69 -14.24 -0.12
CA HIS A 321 -2.84 -13.88 1.30
C HIS A 321 -2.19 -14.89 2.26
N HIS A 322 -2.09 -16.15 1.85
CA HIS A 322 -1.42 -17.20 2.63
C HIS A 322 0.08 -16.93 2.84
N ARG A 323 0.72 -16.09 2.02
CA ARG A 323 2.14 -15.71 2.14
C ARG A 323 2.38 -14.57 3.13
N MET A 324 1.34 -13.81 3.50
CA MET A 324 1.46 -12.64 4.39
C MET A 324 2.16 -12.94 5.72
N PRO A 325 1.81 -14.02 6.47
CA PRO A 325 2.50 -14.32 7.73
C PRO A 325 3.99 -14.61 7.54
N LEU A 326 4.37 -15.25 6.43
CA LEU A 326 5.78 -15.56 6.12
C LEU A 326 6.59 -14.28 5.85
N ARG A 327 5.99 -13.30 5.16
CA ARG A 327 6.59 -11.97 4.91
C ARG A 327 6.84 -11.24 6.22
N ILE A 328 5.80 -11.19 7.09
CA ILE A 328 5.90 -10.59 8.43
C ILE A 328 7.00 -11.28 9.24
N ALA A 329 7.03 -12.61 9.26
CA ALA A 329 8.02 -13.36 10.02
C ALA A 329 9.45 -13.08 9.55
N ARG A 330 9.68 -13.05 8.24
CA ARG A 330 11.00 -12.74 7.68
C ARG A 330 11.45 -11.33 8.06
N MET A 331 10.58 -10.34 7.89
CA MET A 331 10.86 -8.96 8.26
C MET A 331 11.17 -8.83 9.76
N VAL A 332 10.31 -9.36 10.62
CA VAL A 332 10.46 -9.24 12.08
C VAL A 332 11.74 -9.89 12.58
N LYS A 333 12.13 -11.06 12.02
CA LYS A 333 13.43 -11.67 12.34
C LYS A 333 14.60 -10.72 12.08
N HIS A 334 14.63 -10.05 10.92
CA HIS A 334 15.68 -9.08 10.61
C HIS A 334 15.62 -7.81 11.49
N LEU A 335 14.45 -7.45 12.02
CA LEU A 335 14.33 -6.34 12.96
C LEU A 335 14.88 -6.65 14.36
N VAL A 336 14.90 -7.92 14.79
CA VAL A 336 15.29 -8.31 16.15
C VAL A 336 16.65 -9.02 16.24
N GLU A 337 17.18 -9.55 15.13
CA GLU A 337 18.41 -10.37 15.11
C GLU A 337 19.70 -9.56 14.86
N SER A 338 19.66 -8.24 14.87
CA SER A 338 20.81 -7.38 14.49
C SER A 338 21.52 -6.79 15.68
#